data_24b159e66b59e51869449c4dea4fb02f
#
_entry.id   24b159e66b59e51869449c4dea4fb02f
#
_cell.length_a   1.000
_cell.length_b   1.000
_cell.length_c   1.000
_cell.angle_alpha   90.00
_cell.angle_beta   90.00
_cell.angle_gamma   90.00
#
_symmetry.space_group_name_H-M   'P 1'
#
loop_
_entity.id
_entity.type
_entity.pdbx_description
1 polymer ?
#
loop_
_entity_poly.entity_id
_entity_poly.type
_entity_poly.pdbx_seq_one_letter_code
_entity_poly.pdbx_strand_id
1 'polypeptide(L)' 'MRTTYGSATVRLYHLSDAQDGGAATTLFYGPLDEALRLAEQQPQDVQDGLFLATDNDVVAYLDLIDP' A
#
# COMPACT_ATOMS: atom_id res chain seq x y z
N MET A 1 -21.19 -9.40 -10.27
CA MET A 1 -20.67 -8.25 -10.31
C MET A 1 -19.29 -8.33 -10.27
N ARG A 2 -18.71 -7.51 -10.61
CA ARG A 2 -17.44 -7.47 -10.57
C ARG A 2 -17.03 -6.48 -9.65
N THR A 3 -16.05 -6.69 -9.06
CA THR A 3 -15.52 -5.71 -8.21
C THR A 3 -14.63 -4.83 -8.99
N THR A 4 -14.56 -3.61 -8.61
CA THR A 4 -13.65 -2.68 -9.22
C THR A 4 -12.40 -2.49 -8.40
N TYR A 5 -12.25 -3.25 -7.34
CA TYR A 5 -11.10 -3.03 -6.46
C TYR A 5 -9.78 -3.23 -7.18
N GLY A 6 -9.70 -4.26 -7.99
CA GLY A 6 -8.45 -4.56 -8.66
C GLY A 6 -8.03 -3.50 -9.64
N SER A 7 -8.99 -2.76 -10.19
CA SER A 7 -8.69 -1.71 -11.15
C SER A 7 -8.71 -0.32 -10.54
N ALA A 8 -9.03 -0.21 -9.26
CA ALA A 8 -9.02 1.09 -8.60
C ALA A 8 -7.60 1.60 -8.53
N THR A 9 -7.44 2.89 -8.77
CA THR A 9 -6.12 3.51 -8.71
C THR A 9 -5.77 3.78 -7.27
N VAL A 10 -4.62 3.31 -6.85
CA VAL A 10 -4.15 3.51 -5.48
C VAL A 10 -2.71 3.98 -5.50
N ARG A 11 -2.31 4.55 -4.40
CA ARG A 11 -0.93 4.93 -4.17
C ARG A 11 -0.37 3.98 -3.14
N LEU A 12 0.66 3.27 -3.51
CA LEU A 12 1.36 2.38 -2.58
C LEU A 12 2.55 3.13 -2.03
N TYR A 13 2.60 3.31 -0.72
CA TYR A 13 3.71 4.03 -0.14
C TYR A 13 4.16 3.36 1.14
N HIS A 14 5.40 3.62 1.50
CA HIS A 14 6.00 3.12 2.72
C HIS A 14 6.16 4.26 3.69
N LEU A 15 5.64 4.09 4.89
CA LEU A 15 5.76 5.11 5.92
C LEU A 15 6.89 4.69 6.84
N SER A 16 7.95 5.45 6.79
CA SER A 16 9.11 5.17 7.61
C SER A 16 8.83 5.50 9.06
N ASP A 17 9.38 4.71 9.94
CA ASP A 17 9.22 4.91 11.36
C ASP A 17 10.42 5.66 11.92
N ALA A 18 10.97 6.55 11.16
CA ALA A 18 12.15 7.29 11.58
C ALA A 18 11.85 8.17 12.78
N GLN A 19 12.83 8.35 13.59
CA GLN A 19 12.66 9.10 14.82
C GLN A 19 12.40 10.55 14.59
N ASP A 20 12.80 11.06 13.44
CA ASP A 20 12.58 12.45 13.19
C ASP A 20 11.30 12.68 12.48
N GLY A 21 10.28 11.90 12.68
CA GLY A 21 8.97 12.16 12.18
C GLY A 21 8.53 11.27 11.04
N GLY A 22 9.40 10.42 10.60
CA GLY A 22 9.05 9.49 9.55
C GLY A 22 8.96 10.18 8.20
N ALA A 23 8.85 9.38 7.17
CA ALA A 23 8.74 9.88 5.81
C ALA A 23 7.93 8.90 4.99
N ALA A 24 7.10 9.42 4.10
CA ALA A 24 6.32 8.59 3.20
C ALA A 24 7.02 8.53 1.86
N THR A 25 7.32 7.33 1.41
CA THR A 25 7.98 7.13 0.13
C THR A 25 7.03 6.38 -0.78
N THR A 26 6.61 7.01 -1.86
CA THR A 26 5.71 6.38 -2.81
C THR A 26 6.49 5.37 -3.64
N LEU A 27 6.01 4.14 -3.65
CA LEU A 27 6.62 3.07 -4.42
C LEU A 27 5.91 2.84 -5.74
N PHE A 28 4.63 3.12 -5.79
CA PHE A 28 3.84 2.80 -6.97
C PHE A 28 2.55 3.59 -6.94
N TYR A 29 2.08 3.94 -8.12
CA TYR A 29 0.80 4.62 -8.27
C TYR A 29 0.12 4.00 -9.48
N GLY A 30 -0.98 3.32 -9.28
CA GLY A 30 -1.66 2.64 -10.35
C GLY A 30 -2.71 1.68 -9.84
N PRO A 31 -3.06 0.67 -10.63
CA PRO A 31 -4.13 -0.25 -10.26
C PRO A 31 -3.81 -1.02 -8.99
N LEU A 32 -4.84 -1.28 -8.21
CA LEU A 32 -4.66 -1.95 -6.92
C LEU A 32 -4.02 -3.32 -7.08
N ASP A 33 -4.44 -4.10 -8.08
CA ASP A 33 -3.90 -5.45 -8.20
C ASP A 33 -2.40 -5.43 -8.49
N GLU A 34 -1.92 -4.43 -9.22
CA GLU A 34 -0.49 -4.32 -9.46
C GLU A 34 0.23 -3.80 -8.21
N ALA A 35 -0.42 -2.90 -7.48
CA ALA A 35 0.17 -2.43 -6.24
C ALA A 35 0.34 -3.56 -5.23
N LEU A 36 -0.64 -4.44 -5.15
CA LEU A 36 -0.57 -5.59 -4.24
C LEU A 36 0.55 -6.54 -4.65
N ARG A 37 0.71 -6.72 -5.96
CA ARG A 37 1.77 -7.59 -6.45
C ARG A 37 3.14 -7.03 -6.10
N LEU A 38 3.30 -5.73 -6.25
CA LEU A 38 4.56 -5.10 -5.90
C LEU A 38 4.80 -5.16 -4.40
N ALA A 39 3.75 -4.92 -3.61
CA ALA A 39 3.88 -4.96 -2.16
C ALA A 39 4.29 -6.36 -1.69
N GLU A 40 3.80 -7.37 -2.34
CA GLU A 40 4.09 -8.74 -1.98
C GLU A 40 5.58 -9.05 -2.14
N GLN A 41 6.25 -8.36 -3.04
CA GLN A 41 7.66 -8.59 -3.31
C GLN A 41 8.57 -7.86 -2.34
N GLN A 42 8.03 -7.04 -1.47
CA GLN A 42 8.84 -6.27 -0.55
C GLN A 42 9.25 -7.11 0.65
N PRO A 43 10.39 -6.81 1.28
CA PRO A 43 10.78 -7.50 2.50
C PRO A 43 9.76 -7.28 3.60
N GLN A 44 9.78 -8.17 4.58
CA GLN A 44 8.81 -8.15 5.66
C GLN A 44 8.81 -6.82 6.41
N ASP A 45 9.98 -6.29 6.69
CA ASP A 45 10.06 -5.04 7.43
C ASP A 45 9.50 -3.88 6.62
N VAL A 46 9.61 -3.93 5.30
CA VAL A 46 8.99 -2.91 4.46
C VAL A 46 7.48 -3.08 4.46
N GLN A 47 7.02 -4.32 4.37
CA GLN A 47 5.58 -4.58 4.35
C GLN A 47 4.90 -4.08 5.61
N ASP A 48 5.59 -4.11 6.73
CA ASP A 48 5.04 -3.64 7.98
C ASP A 48 4.66 -2.17 7.93
N GLY A 49 5.29 -1.40 7.07
CA GLY A 49 5.02 0.01 6.94
C GLY A 49 4.37 0.41 5.64
N LEU A 50 3.87 -0.57 4.87
CA LEU A 50 3.24 -0.26 3.60
C LEU A 50 1.78 0.12 3.78
N PHE A 51 1.36 1.13 3.04
CA PHE A 51 -0.01 1.61 3.05
C PHE A 51 -0.50 1.81 1.64
N LEU A 52 -1.80 1.64 1.46
CA LEU A 52 -2.46 1.86 0.18
C LEU A 52 -3.48 2.96 0.37
N ALA A 53 -3.37 4.00 -0.44
CA ALA A 53 -4.26 5.15 -0.32
C ALA A 53 -5.11 5.26 -1.58
N THR A 54 -6.41 5.39 -1.39
CA THR A 54 -7.33 5.72 -2.47
C THR A 54 -7.78 7.16 -2.29
N ASP A 55 -8.76 7.58 -3.09
CA ASP A 55 -9.28 8.92 -2.96
C ASP A 55 -9.94 9.15 -1.60
N ASN A 56 -10.46 8.09 -1.00
CA ASN A 56 -11.26 8.23 0.20
C ASN A 56 -10.68 7.55 1.42
N ASP A 57 -9.74 6.63 1.22
CA ASP A 57 -9.30 5.79 2.33
C ASP A 57 -7.83 5.53 2.30
N VAL A 58 -7.28 5.21 3.46
CA VAL A 58 -5.93 4.71 3.59
C VAL A 58 -6.00 3.43 4.38
N VAL A 59 -5.38 2.37 3.85
CA VAL A 59 -5.43 1.05 4.47
C VAL A 59 -4.02 0.51 4.54
N ALA A 60 -3.64 -0.05 5.68
CA ALA A 60 -2.35 -0.70 5.79
C ALA A 60 -2.37 -1.98 4.96
N TYR A 61 -1.25 -2.25 4.28
CA TYR A 61 -1.17 -3.41 3.40
C TYR A 61 -1.47 -4.70 4.18
N LEU A 62 -0.90 -4.85 5.36
CA LEU A 62 -1.11 -6.07 6.11
C LEU A 62 -2.55 -6.23 6.57
N ASP A 63 -3.23 -5.14 6.85
CA ASP A 63 -4.65 -5.21 7.20
C ASP A 63 -5.48 -5.65 6.02
N LEU A 64 -5.06 -5.32 4.83
CA LEU A 64 -5.81 -5.65 3.63
C LEU A 64 -5.72 -7.13 3.32
N ILE A 65 -4.55 -7.71 3.48
CA ILE A 65 -4.34 -9.11 3.10
C ILE A 65 -4.59 -10.06 4.26
N ASP A 66 -4.69 -9.56 5.47
CA ASP A 66 -4.90 -10.40 6.66
C ASP A 66 -5.97 -9.77 7.51
N PRO A 67 -7.21 -9.81 7.06
CA PRO A 67 -8.32 -9.13 7.76
C PRO A 67 -8.63 -9.71 9.13
#